data_fbe96d5720fe62faac3480554b94a972
#
_entry.id   fbe96d5720fe62faac3480554b94a972
#
_cell.length_a   1.000
_cell.length_b   1.000
_cell.length_c   1.000
_cell.angle_alpha   90.00
_cell.angle_beta   90.00
_cell.angle_gamma   90.00
#
_symmetry.space_group_name_H-M   'P 1'
#
loop_
_entity.id
_entity.type
_entity.pdbx_description
1 polymer ?
#
loop_
_entity_poly.entity_id
_entity_poly.type
_entity_poly.pdbx_seq_one_letter_code
_entity_poly.pdbx_strand_id
1 'polypeptide(L)'
;MFILDGGSGIIDVLKENLKKPLSIAVVPTNYLLFWTDVGDQPTIQRSGLDGSQRKVLLSMSIFWPTGIAIDIVKKRLYWMDVRMHSITSCDFDGSNLDVLQIASDRLVHPRSLSVFEDTVYWSDWTQAHSTIYSANKLRGGEVQSHAVVNMVISLDLIDNRKHDSLSSYMIPLSAT
;
A
#
# COMPACT_ATOMS: atom_id res chain seq x y z
N MET A 1 13.22 -8.54 -4.12
CA MET A 1 13.04 -9.25 -5.40
C MET A 1 11.55 -9.34 -5.64
N PHE A 2 11.05 -8.65 -6.63
CA PHE A 2 9.64 -8.74 -7.01
C PHE A 2 9.55 -9.59 -8.27
N ILE A 3 8.71 -10.60 -8.24
CA ILE A 3 8.60 -11.61 -9.29
C ILE A 3 7.23 -11.44 -9.94
N LEU A 4 7.19 -11.20 -11.24
CA LEU A 4 5.98 -11.23 -12.06
C LEU A 4 6.01 -12.50 -12.89
N ASP A 5 4.95 -13.32 -12.82
CA ASP A 5 4.79 -14.46 -13.71
C ASP A 5 4.22 -13.95 -15.05
N GLY A 6 5.08 -13.92 -16.05
CA GLY A 6 4.74 -13.51 -17.42
C GLY A 6 4.43 -14.69 -18.36
N GLY A 7 4.10 -15.86 -17.83
CA GLY A 7 3.76 -17.05 -18.64
C GLY A 7 4.96 -17.76 -19.29
N SER A 8 6.18 -17.24 -19.16
CA SER A 8 7.42 -17.84 -19.67
C SER A 8 8.52 -17.97 -18.62
N GLY A 9 8.20 -17.80 -17.34
CA GLY A 9 9.13 -17.95 -16.22
C GLY A 9 9.17 -16.73 -15.30
N ILE A 10 9.94 -16.88 -14.23
CA ILE A 10 10.14 -15.86 -13.19
C ILE A 10 11.05 -14.75 -13.73
N ILE A 11 10.59 -13.51 -13.75
CA ILE A 11 11.37 -12.33 -14.15
C ILE A 11 11.74 -11.50 -12.91
N ASP A 12 13.03 -11.31 -12.69
CA ASP A 12 13.53 -10.36 -11.71
C ASP A 12 13.39 -8.93 -12.25
N VAL A 13 12.33 -8.24 -11.86
CA VAL A 13 12.05 -6.86 -12.32
C VAL A 13 13.03 -5.85 -11.72
N LEU A 14 13.39 -6.02 -10.44
CA LEU A 14 14.28 -5.13 -9.72
C LEU A 14 15.48 -5.92 -9.15
N LYS A 15 16.60 -5.92 -9.88
CA LYS A 15 17.77 -6.72 -9.53
C LYS A 15 18.70 -6.06 -8.52
N GLU A 16 18.74 -4.73 -8.46
CA GLU A 16 19.77 -3.99 -7.72
C GLU A 16 19.20 -2.83 -6.91
N ASN A 17 19.98 -2.37 -5.93
CA ASN A 17 19.69 -1.15 -5.15
C ASN A 17 18.36 -1.13 -4.39
N LEU A 18 17.84 -2.29 -4.00
CA LEU A 18 16.81 -2.40 -2.96
C LEU A 18 17.52 -2.49 -1.61
N LYS A 19 17.17 -1.62 -0.66
CA LYS A 19 17.75 -1.62 0.68
C LYS A 19 16.90 -2.43 1.65
N LYS A 20 15.66 -2.00 1.83
CA LYS A 20 14.69 -2.65 2.72
C LYS A 20 13.26 -2.42 2.21
N PRO A 21 12.89 -3.04 1.08
CA PRO A 21 11.54 -2.87 0.53
C PRO A 21 10.50 -3.52 1.46
N LEU A 22 9.40 -2.82 1.71
CA LEU A 22 8.33 -3.31 2.58
C LEU A 22 7.02 -3.60 1.85
N SER A 23 6.62 -2.76 0.90
CA SER A 23 5.32 -2.88 0.23
C SER A 23 5.45 -2.53 -1.24
N ILE A 24 4.60 -3.15 -2.05
CA ILE A 24 4.57 -3.02 -3.49
C ILE A 24 3.14 -2.84 -3.98
N ALA A 25 2.96 -2.03 -5.02
CA ALA A 25 1.69 -1.89 -5.72
C ALA A 25 1.91 -1.83 -7.24
N VAL A 26 1.01 -2.47 -7.98
CA VAL A 26 1.10 -2.62 -9.43
C VAL A 26 -0.06 -1.92 -10.12
N VAL A 27 0.23 -1.21 -11.21
CA VAL A 27 -0.77 -0.61 -12.11
C VAL A 27 -0.62 -1.23 -13.49
N PRO A 28 -1.31 -2.36 -13.76
CA PRO A 28 -1.14 -3.09 -15.03
C PRO A 28 -1.50 -2.25 -16.25
N THR A 29 -2.55 -1.42 -16.15
CA THR A 29 -3.03 -0.57 -17.26
C THR A 29 -2.03 0.50 -17.69
N ASN A 30 -1.12 0.90 -16.81
CA ASN A 30 -0.09 1.90 -17.07
C ASN A 30 1.31 1.28 -17.18
N TYR A 31 1.42 -0.04 -17.03
CA TYR A 31 2.69 -0.77 -16.96
C TYR A 31 3.64 -0.21 -15.89
N LEU A 32 3.11 0.16 -14.71
CA LEU A 32 3.86 0.76 -13.62
C LEU A 32 3.90 -0.12 -12.38
N LEU A 33 5.02 -0.03 -11.69
CA LEU A 33 5.29 -0.64 -10.40
C LEU A 33 5.72 0.45 -9.42
N PHE A 34 5.16 0.42 -8.20
CA PHE A 34 5.51 1.31 -7.10
C PHE A 34 5.91 0.48 -5.88
N TRP A 35 6.86 0.95 -5.10
CA TRP A 35 7.23 0.31 -3.83
C TRP A 35 7.75 1.31 -2.81
N THR A 36 7.66 0.91 -1.54
CA THR A 36 8.29 1.60 -0.41
C THR A 36 9.63 0.93 -0.09
N ASP A 37 10.66 1.71 0.21
CA ASP A 37 11.97 1.24 0.64
C ASP A 37 12.39 2.01 1.89
N VAL A 38 12.57 1.32 3.04
CA VAL A 38 12.89 1.91 4.35
C VAL A 38 14.35 1.74 4.72
N GLY A 39 15.27 1.72 3.75
CA GLY A 39 16.70 1.75 4.01
C GLY A 39 17.14 3.00 4.78
N ASP A 40 18.44 3.30 4.80
CA ASP A 40 19.00 4.45 5.53
C ASP A 40 18.38 5.80 5.13
N GLN A 41 17.97 5.90 3.88
CA GLN A 41 17.19 7.00 3.35
C GLN A 41 15.87 6.43 2.79
N PRO A 42 14.77 6.51 3.55
CA PRO A 42 13.48 6.01 3.12
C PRO A 42 12.99 6.69 1.85
N THR A 43 12.42 5.90 0.95
CA THR A 43 11.93 6.39 -0.34
C THR A 43 10.64 5.68 -0.76
N ILE A 44 9.87 6.36 -1.62
CA ILE A 44 8.90 5.73 -2.50
C ILE A 44 9.46 5.79 -3.91
N GLN A 45 9.47 4.67 -4.58
CA GLN A 45 10.06 4.52 -5.91
C GLN A 45 9.05 3.96 -6.90
N ARG A 46 9.34 4.16 -8.17
CA ARG A 46 8.54 3.65 -9.26
C ARG A 46 9.44 3.15 -10.41
N SER A 47 8.93 2.16 -11.18
CA SER A 47 9.50 1.72 -12.46
C SER A 47 8.41 1.26 -13.42
N GLY A 48 8.78 0.94 -14.65
CA GLY A 48 7.99 0.08 -15.50
C GLY A 48 7.89 -1.34 -14.94
N LEU A 49 6.90 -2.12 -15.38
CA LEU A 49 6.77 -3.53 -14.98
C LEU A 49 7.94 -4.40 -15.47
N ASP A 50 8.68 -3.95 -16.46
CA ASP A 50 9.92 -4.55 -16.96
C ASP A 50 11.19 -4.08 -16.22
N GLY A 51 11.03 -3.24 -15.18
CA GLY A 51 12.12 -2.63 -14.43
C GLY A 51 12.71 -1.37 -15.08
N SER A 52 12.26 -0.99 -16.27
CA SER A 52 12.72 0.21 -16.96
C SER A 52 12.28 1.49 -16.26
N GLN A 53 12.91 2.60 -16.61
CA GLN A 53 12.56 3.94 -16.12
C GLN A 53 12.45 4.05 -14.59
N ARG A 54 13.25 3.27 -13.86
CA ARG A 54 13.29 3.34 -12.41
C ARG A 54 13.69 4.72 -11.93
N LYS A 55 12.91 5.26 -11.00
CA LYS A 55 13.20 6.54 -10.35
C LYS A 55 12.71 6.57 -8.91
N VAL A 56 13.41 7.36 -8.09
CA VAL A 56 12.89 7.80 -6.79
C VAL A 56 11.77 8.80 -7.05
N LEU A 57 10.57 8.47 -6.56
CA LEU A 57 9.41 9.33 -6.69
C LEU A 57 9.38 10.35 -5.55
N LEU A 58 9.61 9.89 -4.32
CA LEU A 58 9.63 10.69 -3.10
C LEU A 58 10.77 10.24 -2.18
N SER A 59 11.48 11.21 -1.60
CA SER A 59 12.54 10.99 -0.60
C SER A 59 12.55 12.02 0.52
N MET A 60 11.79 13.13 0.37
CA MET A 60 11.63 14.13 1.41
C MET A 60 10.34 13.91 2.17
N SER A 61 10.36 14.16 3.48
CA SER A 61 9.20 13.97 4.37
C SER A 61 8.67 12.52 4.38
N ILE A 62 9.55 11.57 4.10
CA ILE A 62 9.31 10.13 4.18
C ILE A 62 10.23 9.59 5.28
N PHE A 63 9.67 8.93 6.29
CA PHE A 63 10.45 8.46 7.44
C PHE A 63 10.38 6.96 7.66
N TRP A 64 9.18 6.37 7.59
CA TRP A 64 8.98 4.94 7.70
C TRP A 64 7.74 4.50 6.89
N PRO A 65 7.83 4.56 5.55
CA PRO A 65 6.71 4.19 4.69
C PRO A 65 6.47 2.68 4.77
N THR A 66 5.25 2.29 5.08
CA THR A 66 4.83 0.88 5.19
C THR A 66 3.93 0.47 4.02
N GLY A 67 2.63 0.35 4.25
CA GLY A 67 1.68 -0.05 3.20
C GLY A 67 1.56 0.98 2.09
N ILE A 68 1.44 0.49 0.86
CA ILE A 68 1.21 1.29 -0.36
C ILE A 68 -0.01 0.76 -1.11
N ALA A 69 -0.84 1.64 -1.63
CA ALA A 69 -2.03 1.29 -2.40
C ALA A 69 -2.26 2.24 -3.57
N ILE A 70 -3.00 1.79 -4.57
CA ILE A 70 -3.28 2.52 -5.80
C ILE A 70 -4.78 2.76 -5.96
N ASP A 71 -5.14 4.00 -6.26
CA ASP A 71 -6.40 4.35 -6.87
C ASP A 71 -6.20 4.46 -8.39
N ILE A 72 -6.57 3.39 -9.11
CA ILE A 72 -6.40 3.33 -10.57
C ILE A 72 -7.27 4.37 -11.27
N VAL A 73 -8.48 4.63 -10.75
CA VAL A 73 -9.45 5.54 -11.37
C VAL A 73 -8.98 6.99 -11.29
N LYS A 74 -8.48 7.40 -10.14
CA LYS A 74 -7.96 8.77 -9.91
C LYS A 74 -6.49 8.91 -10.24
N LYS A 75 -5.79 7.80 -10.59
CA LYS A 75 -4.35 7.74 -10.86
C LYS A 75 -3.52 8.29 -9.69
N ARG A 76 -3.93 7.92 -8.47
CA ARG A 76 -3.26 8.34 -7.23
C ARG A 76 -2.63 7.17 -6.49
N LEU A 77 -1.49 7.45 -5.92
CA LEU A 77 -0.76 6.59 -5.00
C LEU A 77 -1.07 7.01 -3.58
N TYR A 78 -1.30 6.05 -2.69
CA TYR A 78 -1.50 6.24 -1.25
C TYR A 78 -0.44 5.44 -0.50
N TRP A 79 0.09 5.98 0.58
CA TRP A 79 0.97 5.24 1.49
C TRP A 79 0.77 5.66 2.94
N MET A 80 1.16 4.79 3.84
CA MET A 80 1.21 5.06 5.28
C MET A 80 2.64 5.30 5.72
N ASP A 81 2.84 6.25 6.62
CA ASP A 81 4.12 6.46 7.30
C ASP A 81 3.93 6.31 8.81
N VAL A 82 4.58 5.30 9.38
CA VAL A 82 4.45 4.97 10.82
C VAL A 82 5.00 6.08 11.70
N ARG A 83 6.10 6.72 11.30
CA ARG A 83 6.70 7.80 12.10
C ARG A 83 5.91 9.09 12.05
N MET A 84 5.25 9.34 10.94
CA MET A 84 4.40 10.52 10.76
C MET A 84 2.98 10.29 11.24
N HIS A 85 2.60 9.04 11.58
CA HIS A 85 1.21 8.66 11.89
C HIS A 85 0.24 9.20 10.85
N SER A 86 0.55 9.01 9.57
CA SER A 86 -0.19 9.61 8.47
C SER A 86 -0.47 8.62 7.35
N ILE A 87 -1.57 8.88 6.63
CA ILE A 87 -1.80 8.38 5.28
C ILE A 87 -1.66 9.58 4.34
N THR A 88 -0.79 9.46 3.37
CA THR A 88 -0.50 10.51 2.40
C THR A 88 -0.76 9.99 0.99
N SER A 89 -1.13 10.86 0.07
CA SER A 89 -1.32 10.51 -1.33
C SER A 89 -0.63 11.48 -2.27
N CYS A 90 -0.33 11.03 -3.48
CA CYS A 90 0.17 11.86 -4.57
C CYS A 90 -0.27 11.31 -5.93
N ASP A 91 -0.04 12.06 -6.98
CA ASP A 91 -0.17 11.55 -8.34
C ASP A 91 0.95 10.57 -8.69
N PHE A 92 0.81 9.80 -9.76
CA PHE A 92 1.80 8.78 -10.16
C PHE A 92 3.18 9.33 -10.55
N ASP A 93 3.30 10.65 -10.72
CA ASP A 93 4.58 11.34 -10.97
C ASP A 93 5.22 11.92 -9.70
N GLY A 94 4.54 11.85 -8.56
CA GLY A 94 4.94 12.37 -7.26
C GLY A 94 4.45 13.79 -6.95
N SER A 95 3.69 14.40 -7.85
CA SER A 95 3.08 15.71 -7.64
C SER A 95 1.79 15.63 -6.80
N ASN A 96 1.24 16.80 -6.46
CA ASN A 96 -0.05 16.95 -5.76
C ASN A 96 -0.15 16.12 -4.47
N LEU A 97 0.87 16.29 -3.61
CA LEU A 97 0.89 15.67 -2.27
C LEU A 97 -0.29 16.16 -1.43
N ASP A 98 -0.97 15.22 -0.80
CA ASP A 98 -2.08 15.49 0.11
C ASP A 98 -2.04 14.51 1.29
N VAL A 99 -2.18 15.05 2.52
CA VAL A 99 -2.17 14.28 3.76
C VAL A 99 -3.59 14.13 4.27
N LEU A 100 -4.06 12.90 4.44
CA LEU A 100 -5.39 12.63 4.96
C LEU A 100 -5.47 13.04 6.44
N GLN A 101 -6.53 13.75 6.79
CA GLN A 101 -6.80 14.18 8.17
C GLN A 101 -7.35 13.00 8.98
N ILE A 102 -6.45 12.19 9.53
CA ILE A 102 -6.77 11.02 10.37
C ILE A 102 -6.14 11.23 11.74
N ALA A 103 -6.88 10.93 12.80
CA ALA A 103 -6.36 11.03 14.15
C ALA A 103 -5.20 10.05 14.37
N SER A 104 -4.10 10.51 14.95
CA SER A 104 -2.85 9.76 15.09
C SER A 104 -2.98 8.49 15.94
N ASP A 105 -3.96 8.43 16.85
CA ASP A 105 -4.28 7.24 17.66
C ASP A 105 -4.87 6.08 16.84
N ARG A 106 -5.23 6.32 15.58
CA ARG A 106 -5.70 5.32 14.62
C ARG A 106 -4.63 4.86 13.62
N LEU A 107 -3.42 5.38 13.76
CA LEU A 107 -2.25 5.09 12.91
C LEU A 107 -1.00 4.85 13.76
N VAL A 108 -1.11 3.99 14.78
CA VAL A 108 -0.03 3.74 15.75
C VAL A 108 1.02 2.79 15.16
N HIS A 109 0.58 1.66 14.63
CA HIS A 109 1.43 0.67 13.95
C HIS A 109 0.77 0.19 12.65
N PRO A 110 0.51 1.09 11.70
CA PRO A 110 -0.17 0.72 10.47
C PRO A 110 0.71 -0.18 9.61
N ARG A 111 0.12 -1.21 8.99
CA ARG A 111 0.84 -2.22 8.22
C ARG A 111 0.40 -2.32 6.78
N SER A 112 -0.86 -2.57 6.53
CA SER A 112 -1.40 -2.78 5.18
C SER A 112 -2.43 -1.74 4.86
N LEU A 113 -2.42 -1.26 3.63
CA LEU A 113 -3.30 -0.22 3.09
C LEU A 113 -3.98 -0.75 1.83
N SER A 114 -5.25 -0.46 1.67
CA SER A 114 -5.99 -0.69 0.44
C SER A 114 -6.93 0.47 0.15
N VAL A 115 -7.24 0.70 -1.12
CA VAL A 115 -8.15 1.76 -1.57
C VAL A 115 -9.25 1.12 -2.39
N PHE A 116 -10.50 1.43 -2.03
CA PHE A 116 -11.65 0.98 -2.78
C PHE A 116 -12.71 2.10 -2.85
N GLU A 117 -13.17 2.42 -4.04
CA GLU A 117 -14.09 3.53 -4.31
C GLU A 117 -13.60 4.83 -3.66
N ASP A 118 -14.37 5.41 -2.75
CA ASP A 118 -14.04 6.66 -2.05
C ASP A 118 -13.43 6.44 -0.66
N THR A 119 -12.98 5.22 -0.36
CA THR A 119 -12.55 4.83 0.97
C THR A 119 -11.13 4.26 0.95
N VAL A 120 -10.32 4.63 1.94
CA VAL A 120 -9.08 3.95 2.31
C VAL A 120 -9.36 3.01 3.48
N TYR A 121 -8.76 1.83 3.43
CA TYR A 121 -8.81 0.83 4.48
C TYR A 121 -7.40 0.52 4.93
N TRP A 122 -7.18 0.38 6.24
CA TRP A 122 -5.86 -0.03 6.74
C TRP A 122 -5.98 -0.94 7.94
N SER A 123 -4.95 -1.73 8.15
CA SER A 123 -4.76 -2.48 9.38
C SER A 123 -3.81 -1.75 10.30
N ASP A 124 -4.16 -1.66 11.57
CA ASP A 124 -3.29 -1.16 12.62
C ASP A 124 -3.10 -2.22 13.69
N TRP A 125 -1.86 -2.42 14.12
CA TRP A 125 -1.51 -3.44 15.09
C TRP A 125 -1.26 -2.81 16.46
N THR A 126 -2.09 -3.18 17.42
CA THR A 126 -1.89 -2.89 18.83
C THR A 126 -1.52 -4.17 19.58
N GLN A 127 -0.86 -4.06 20.69
CA GLN A 127 -0.13 -5.10 21.45
C GLN A 127 -0.70 -6.54 21.46
N ALA A 128 -1.99 -6.74 21.21
CA ALA A 128 -2.64 -8.05 21.27
C ALA A 128 -3.42 -8.44 20.01
N HIS A 129 -3.78 -7.49 19.17
CA HIS A 129 -4.65 -7.72 18.00
C HIS A 129 -4.48 -6.64 16.94
N SER A 130 -4.96 -6.93 15.75
CA SER A 130 -5.05 -5.96 14.66
C SER A 130 -6.48 -5.44 14.54
N THR A 131 -6.62 -4.16 14.30
CA THR A 131 -7.91 -3.55 13.98
C THR A 131 -7.90 -3.09 12.52
N ILE A 132 -8.99 -3.33 11.82
CA ILE A 132 -9.20 -2.80 10.48
C ILE A 132 -10.00 -1.51 10.60
N TYR A 133 -9.45 -0.46 10.05
CA TYR A 133 -10.05 0.87 10.00
C TYR A 133 -10.37 1.30 8.58
N SER A 134 -11.27 2.25 8.43
CA SER A 134 -11.49 2.96 7.19
C SER A 134 -11.78 4.45 7.40
N ALA A 135 -11.53 5.23 6.36
CA ALA A 135 -11.87 6.64 6.28
C ALA A 135 -12.08 7.06 4.81
N ASN A 136 -12.66 8.24 4.61
CA ASN A 136 -12.76 8.80 3.27
C ASN A 136 -11.36 9.10 2.70
N LYS A 137 -11.08 8.66 1.47
CA LYS A 137 -9.75 8.78 0.83
C LYS A 137 -9.32 10.18 0.45
N LEU A 138 -10.25 11.15 0.42
CA LEU A 138 -9.96 12.54 0.04
C LEU A 138 -9.82 13.44 1.25
N ARG A 139 -10.61 13.20 2.29
CA ARG A 139 -10.71 14.10 3.45
C ARG A 139 -10.17 13.47 4.73
N GLY A 140 -10.05 12.13 4.78
CA GLY A 140 -9.88 11.43 6.05
C GLY A 140 -11.12 11.63 6.93
N GLY A 141 -10.99 12.38 8.00
CA GLY A 141 -12.10 12.75 8.90
C GLY A 141 -12.49 11.61 9.83
N GLU A 142 -13.77 11.24 9.85
CA GLU A 142 -14.29 10.20 10.73
C GLU A 142 -13.73 8.82 10.36
N VAL A 143 -13.12 8.15 11.35
CA VAL A 143 -12.56 6.81 11.20
C VAL A 143 -13.54 5.78 11.71
N GLN A 144 -13.85 4.80 10.87
CA GLN A 144 -14.68 3.65 11.25
C GLN A 144 -13.79 2.46 11.59
N SER A 145 -14.15 1.72 12.64
CA SER A 145 -13.52 0.46 13.03
C SER A 145 -14.41 -0.70 12.57
N HIS A 146 -13.85 -1.66 11.83
CA HIS A 146 -14.62 -2.74 11.22
C HIS A 146 -14.44 -4.09 11.92
N ALA A 147 -13.22 -4.46 12.20
CA ALA A 147 -12.91 -5.78 12.75
C ALA A 147 -11.69 -5.72 13.67
N VAL A 148 -11.73 -6.54 14.71
CA VAL A 148 -10.58 -6.83 15.57
C VAL A 148 -10.23 -8.30 15.36
N VAL A 149 -9.02 -8.57 14.89
CA VAL A 149 -8.53 -9.92 14.57
C VAL A 149 -7.15 -10.15 15.19
N ASN A 150 -6.78 -11.41 15.36
CA ASN A 150 -5.52 -11.74 16.03
C ASN A 150 -4.29 -11.18 15.31
N MET A 151 -4.26 -11.22 13.97
CA MET A 151 -3.20 -10.63 13.17
C MET A 151 -3.67 -10.39 11.73
N VAL A 152 -3.39 -9.20 11.19
CA VAL A 152 -3.54 -8.88 9.76
C VAL A 152 -2.18 -8.54 9.20
N ILE A 153 -1.71 -9.31 8.24
CA ILE A 153 -0.45 -9.08 7.54
C ILE A 153 -0.67 -8.26 6.27
N SER A 154 -1.76 -8.55 5.54
CA SER A 154 -2.12 -7.85 4.31
C SER A 154 -3.62 -7.62 4.23
N LEU A 155 -4.02 -6.55 3.57
CA LEU A 155 -5.39 -6.22 3.19
C LEU A 155 -5.45 -6.08 1.67
N ASP A 156 -6.24 -6.93 1.04
CA ASP A 156 -6.60 -6.80 -0.36
C ASP A 156 -8.12 -6.74 -0.48
N LEU A 157 -8.61 -5.73 -1.19
CA LEU A 157 -10.02 -5.57 -1.47
C LEU A 157 -10.32 -6.09 -2.86
N ILE A 158 -11.22 -7.04 -2.94
CA ILE A 158 -11.64 -7.66 -4.19
C ILE A 158 -13.00 -7.07 -4.60
N ASP A 159 -13.05 -6.41 -5.74
CA ASP A 159 -14.30 -5.95 -6.36
C ASP A 159 -14.97 -7.12 -7.09
N ASN A 160 -15.89 -7.79 -6.41
CA ASN A 160 -16.64 -8.90 -6.97
C ASN A 160 -17.62 -8.49 -8.09
N ARG A 161 -17.82 -7.20 -8.36
CA ARG A 161 -18.73 -6.72 -9.43
C ARG A 161 -18.16 -6.94 -10.83
N LYS A 162 -16.88 -7.28 -10.96
CA LYS A 162 -16.19 -7.53 -12.24
C LYS A 162 -15.91 -9.00 -12.54
N HIS A 163 -16.22 -9.90 -11.62
CA HIS A 163 -16.05 -11.33 -11.81
C HIS A 163 -17.26 -12.07 -11.25
N ASP A 164 -18.14 -12.55 -12.15
CA ASP A 164 -19.03 -13.67 -11.86
C ASP A 164 -18.16 -14.92 -11.63
N SER A 165 -18.04 -15.33 -10.37
CA SER A 165 -17.25 -16.45 -9.87
C SER A 165 -15.81 -16.10 -9.44
N LEU A 166 -15.65 -15.75 -8.14
CA LEU A 166 -14.56 -16.27 -7.30
C LEU A 166 -14.87 -15.89 -5.84
N SER A 167 -15.07 -16.92 -5.04
CA SER A 167 -15.32 -16.84 -3.61
C SER A 167 -14.18 -16.15 -2.86
N SER A 168 -14.59 -15.37 -1.84
CA SER A 168 -13.72 -14.75 -0.85
C SER A 168 -12.64 -15.70 -0.32
N TYR A 169 -11.38 -15.40 -0.60
CA TYR A 169 -10.26 -16.03 0.09
C TYR A 169 -9.68 -15.04 1.11
N MET A 170 -10.18 -15.12 2.34
CA MET A 170 -9.34 -14.82 3.49
C MET A 170 -8.43 -16.04 3.67
N ILE A 171 -7.12 -15.88 3.51
CA ILE A 171 -6.16 -16.92 3.84
C ILE A 171 -5.80 -16.75 5.32
N PRO A 172 -6.29 -17.61 6.22
CA PRO A 172 -5.73 -17.68 7.56
C PRO A 172 -4.42 -18.47 7.45
N LEU A 173 -3.30 -17.82 7.69
CA LEU A 173 -2.07 -18.53 7.94
C LEU A 173 -2.22 -19.26 9.28
N SER A 174 -2.42 -20.58 9.21
CA SER A 174 -2.31 -21.46 10.36
C SER A 174 -0.89 -21.36 10.94
N ALA A 175 -0.81 -21.02 12.22
CA ALA A 175 0.41 -21.13 13.00
C ALA A 175 0.85 -22.61 13.05
N THR A 176 2.05 -22.89 12.61
CA THR A 176 2.88 -24.02 13.07
C THR A 176 4.05 -23.48 13.84
#